data_57191ee1394e93b8c88e0d413a4fee51
#
_entry.id   57191ee1394e93b8c88e0d413a4fee51
#
_cell.length_a   1.000
_cell.length_b   1.000
_cell.length_c   1.000
_cell.angle_alpha   90.00
_cell.angle_beta   90.00
_cell.angle_gamma   90.00
#
_symmetry.space_group_name_H-M   'P 1'
#
loop_
_entity.id
_entity.type
_entity.pdbx_description
1 polymer ?
#
loop_
_entity_poly.entity_id
_entity_poly.type
_entity_poly.pdbx_seq_one_letter_code
_entity_poly.pdbx_strand_id
1 'polypeptide(L)'
;GLGDVYKRQIAVSAYSYMALVPVIQPPIMRLLTTKHERLIRMKPPRVVSHTEKVMFPIIGLLLTCFLVPSGLPLLGMLFFGNLLKESGVTRRLAETARGPLIDTITILLGLTVGASTQASEFLTIDSILIFALGALSFIIATASGVIFVKIFNLVLGKDNKINPLIGNAGVSAVPDSARISQVIGLEYDPTNYLLMHAMGPNVAGVIGSAVAAGILLGFLM
;
A
#
# COMPACT_ATOMS: atom_id res chain seq x y z
N GLY A 1 -22.32 -19.97 5.36
CA GLY A 1 -22.08 -20.32 6.77
C GLY A 1 -21.51 -19.15 7.56
N LEU A 2 -21.32 -19.28 8.88
CA LEU A 2 -20.76 -18.23 9.74
C LEU A 2 -19.41 -17.65 9.20
N GLY A 3 -18.56 -18.50 8.63
CA GLY A 3 -17.29 -18.07 8.06
C GLY A 3 -17.43 -17.10 6.87
N ASP A 4 -18.51 -17.16 6.11
CA ASP A 4 -18.73 -16.28 4.96
C ASP A 4 -19.26 -14.91 5.41
N VAL A 5 -19.98 -14.85 6.53
CA VAL A 5 -20.44 -13.62 7.16
C VAL A 5 -19.22 -12.83 7.68
N TYR A 6 -18.31 -13.48 8.41
CA TYR A 6 -17.09 -12.85 8.90
C TYR A 6 -16.18 -12.35 7.78
N LYS A 7 -16.01 -13.11 6.70
CA LYS A 7 -15.23 -12.67 5.54
C LYS A 7 -15.80 -11.40 4.92
N ARG A 8 -17.14 -11.30 4.81
CA ARG A 8 -17.81 -10.09 4.29
C ARG A 8 -17.65 -8.91 5.22
N GLN A 9 -17.83 -9.10 6.54
CA GLN A 9 -17.64 -8.05 7.54
C GLN A 9 -16.20 -7.49 7.51
N ILE A 10 -15.20 -8.37 7.42
CA ILE A 10 -13.79 -7.96 7.31
C ILE A 10 -13.56 -7.15 6.02
N ALA A 11 -14.10 -7.58 4.87
CA ALA A 11 -13.92 -6.87 3.60
C ALA A 11 -14.53 -5.47 3.64
N VAL A 12 -15.79 -5.33 4.12
CA VAL A 12 -16.47 -4.03 4.23
C VAL A 12 -15.76 -3.11 5.21
N SER A 13 -15.33 -3.64 6.37
CA SER A 13 -14.57 -2.88 7.36
C SER A 13 -13.22 -2.42 6.78
N ALA A 14 -12.52 -3.27 6.02
CA ALA A 14 -11.27 -2.93 5.39
C ALA A 14 -11.41 -1.76 4.40
N TYR A 15 -12.42 -1.77 3.54
CA TYR A 15 -12.71 -0.64 2.64
C TYR A 15 -13.07 0.63 3.41
N SER A 16 -13.82 0.51 4.50
CA SER A 16 -14.25 1.65 5.32
C SER A 16 -13.07 2.33 6.01
N TYR A 17 -12.15 1.60 6.65
CA TYR A 17 -11.00 2.24 7.30
C TYR A 17 -9.93 2.68 6.29
N MET A 18 -9.84 2.08 5.10
CA MET A 18 -9.00 2.60 4.02
C MET A 18 -9.44 4.00 3.58
N ALA A 19 -10.74 4.27 3.53
CA ALA A 19 -11.26 5.60 3.22
C ALA A 19 -10.86 6.66 4.27
N LEU A 20 -10.51 6.24 5.50
CA LEU A 20 -10.02 7.13 6.55
C LEU A 20 -8.52 7.44 6.47
N VAL A 21 -7.77 6.80 5.60
CA VAL A 21 -6.32 7.00 5.45
C VAL A 21 -5.96 8.48 5.27
N PRO A 22 -6.63 9.28 4.41
CA PRO A 22 -6.36 10.71 4.28
C PRO A 22 -6.64 11.53 5.54
N VAL A 23 -7.45 11.03 6.46
CA VAL A 23 -7.79 11.69 7.73
C VAL A 23 -6.84 11.27 8.84
N ILE A 24 -6.48 9.98 8.89
CA ILE A 24 -5.66 9.39 9.96
C ILE A 24 -4.17 9.73 9.79
N GLN A 25 -3.63 9.64 8.59
CA GLN A 25 -2.19 9.77 8.36
C GLN A 25 -1.63 11.18 8.60
N PRO A 26 -2.24 12.28 8.10
CA PRO A 26 -1.65 13.60 8.22
C PRO A 26 -1.36 14.06 9.67
N PRO A 27 -2.26 13.89 10.65
CA PRO A 27 -1.99 14.24 12.04
C PRO A 27 -0.80 13.47 12.62
N ILE A 28 -0.72 12.16 12.35
CA ILE A 28 0.37 11.29 12.84
C ILE A 28 1.70 11.72 12.25
N MET A 29 1.74 11.96 10.95
CA MET A 29 2.95 12.40 10.25
C MET A 29 3.42 13.75 10.78
N ARG A 30 2.51 14.70 11.01
CA ARG A 30 2.85 16.01 11.57
C ARG A 30 3.32 15.91 13.02
N LEU A 31 2.75 15.01 13.81
CA LEU A 31 3.15 14.79 15.21
C LEU A 31 4.56 14.19 15.31
N LEU A 32 4.88 13.22 14.44
CA LEU A 32 6.11 12.45 14.50
C LEU A 32 7.28 13.08 13.73
N THR A 33 7.06 14.12 12.94
CA THR A 33 8.12 14.77 12.16
C THR A 33 8.29 16.24 12.52
N THR A 34 9.52 16.72 12.51
CA THR A 34 9.85 18.14 12.69
C THR A 34 9.75 18.90 11.36
N LYS A 35 9.61 20.24 11.43
CA LYS A 35 9.61 21.08 10.22
C LYS A 35 10.91 20.89 9.39
N HIS A 36 12.05 20.74 10.06
CA HIS A 36 13.32 20.52 9.40
C HIS A 36 13.35 19.19 8.63
N GLU A 37 12.84 18.13 9.22
CA GLU A 37 12.79 16.80 8.58
C GLU A 37 11.85 16.79 7.36
N ARG A 38 10.76 17.55 7.36
CA ARG A 38 9.82 17.65 6.24
C ARG A 38 10.41 18.37 5.03
N LEU A 39 11.42 19.23 5.24
CA LEU A 39 12.12 19.97 4.20
C LEU A 39 13.27 19.17 3.56
N ILE A 40 13.57 17.96 4.04
CA ILE A 40 14.62 17.13 3.45
C ILE A 40 14.28 16.83 1.99
N ARG A 41 15.16 17.25 1.09
CA ARG A 41 15.09 16.95 -0.35
C ARG A 41 15.91 15.71 -0.64
N MET A 42 15.28 14.72 -1.28
CA MET A 42 15.96 13.50 -1.65
C MET A 42 16.53 13.59 -3.06
N LYS A 43 17.64 12.89 -3.28
CA LYS A 43 18.23 12.77 -4.62
C LYS A 43 17.26 11.98 -5.52
N PRO A 44 17.22 12.29 -6.84
CA PRO A 44 16.40 11.51 -7.77
C PRO A 44 16.73 10.01 -7.68
N PRO A 45 15.73 9.12 -7.83
CA PRO A 45 15.98 7.69 -7.89
C PRO A 45 16.96 7.34 -9.01
N ARG A 46 17.73 6.26 -8.84
CA ARG A 46 18.61 5.79 -9.89
C ARG A 46 17.82 5.40 -11.14
N VAL A 47 18.41 5.56 -12.30
CA VAL A 47 17.84 5.05 -13.54
C VAL A 47 17.92 3.52 -13.52
N VAL A 48 16.77 2.87 -13.68
CA VAL A 48 16.66 1.40 -13.73
C VAL A 48 16.69 0.95 -15.18
N SER A 49 17.50 -0.06 -15.50
CA SER A 49 17.60 -0.60 -16.84
C SER A 49 16.31 -1.34 -17.25
N HIS A 50 16.06 -1.47 -18.55
CA HIS A 50 14.92 -2.22 -19.07
C HIS A 50 14.93 -3.69 -18.61
N THR A 51 16.10 -4.31 -18.62
CA THR A 51 16.28 -5.71 -18.17
C THR A 51 15.90 -5.86 -16.69
N GLU A 52 16.32 -4.94 -15.80
CA GLU A 52 15.93 -4.97 -14.39
C GLU A 52 14.43 -4.85 -14.22
N LYS A 53 13.76 -3.98 -15.02
CA LYS A 53 12.30 -3.79 -14.95
C LYS A 53 11.51 -5.02 -15.37
N VAL A 54 12.00 -5.78 -16.35
CA VAL A 54 11.37 -7.02 -16.82
C VAL A 54 11.69 -8.19 -15.89
N MET A 55 12.92 -8.28 -15.41
CA MET A 55 13.34 -9.39 -14.53
C MET A 55 12.71 -9.29 -13.13
N PHE A 56 12.47 -8.11 -12.63
CA PHE A 56 11.89 -7.90 -11.29
C PHE A 56 10.55 -8.65 -11.10
N PRO A 57 9.52 -8.49 -11.95
CA PRO A 57 8.26 -9.21 -11.78
C PRO A 57 8.39 -10.72 -11.98
N ILE A 58 9.29 -11.18 -12.84
CA ILE A 58 9.53 -12.62 -13.06
C ILE A 58 10.12 -13.25 -11.80
N ILE A 59 11.18 -12.65 -11.27
CA ILE A 59 11.85 -13.14 -10.05
C ILE A 59 10.88 -13.04 -8.86
N GLY A 60 10.15 -11.92 -8.73
CA GLY A 60 9.16 -11.73 -7.68
C GLY A 60 8.04 -12.77 -7.71
N LEU A 61 7.54 -13.10 -8.91
CA LEU A 61 6.52 -14.14 -9.08
C LEU A 61 7.05 -15.52 -8.66
N LEU A 62 8.25 -15.89 -9.11
CA LEU A 62 8.87 -17.17 -8.74
C LEU A 62 9.10 -17.27 -7.23
N LEU A 63 9.64 -16.21 -6.61
CA LEU A 63 9.83 -16.18 -5.15
C LEU A 63 8.51 -16.32 -4.42
N THR A 64 7.43 -15.66 -4.88
CA THR A 64 6.10 -15.79 -4.30
C THR A 64 5.59 -17.22 -4.40
N CYS A 65 5.73 -17.87 -5.55
CA CYS A 65 5.30 -19.26 -5.73
C CYS A 65 5.98 -20.21 -4.75
N PHE A 66 7.28 -20.01 -4.50
CA PHE A 66 8.05 -20.92 -3.64
C PHE A 66 7.93 -20.59 -2.14
N LEU A 67 7.88 -19.31 -1.77
CA LEU A 67 7.92 -18.89 -0.37
C LEU A 67 6.53 -18.70 0.24
N VAL A 68 5.57 -18.20 -0.54
CA VAL A 68 4.24 -17.83 -0.03
C VAL A 68 3.15 -18.15 -1.07
N PRO A 69 2.86 -19.43 -1.31
CA PRO A 69 1.86 -19.84 -2.33
C PRO A 69 0.48 -19.22 -2.10
N SER A 70 0.06 -19.05 -0.84
CA SER A 70 -1.23 -18.44 -0.47
C SER A 70 -1.33 -16.95 -0.82
N GLY A 71 -0.20 -16.24 -0.99
CA GLY A 71 -0.15 -14.86 -1.48
C GLY A 71 -0.22 -14.74 -3.01
N LEU A 72 -0.15 -15.84 -3.73
CA LEU A 72 -0.05 -15.85 -5.20
C LEU A 72 -1.19 -15.12 -5.93
N PRO A 73 -2.47 -15.22 -5.53
CA PRO A 73 -3.53 -14.51 -6.23
C PRO A 73 -3.31 -12.99 -6.29
N LEU A 74 -2.86 -12.37 -5.19
CA LEU A 74 -2.60 -10.95 -5.12
C LEU A 74 -1.26 -10.58 -5.76
N LEU A 75 -0.17 -11.21 -5.30
CA LEU A 75 1.19 -10.92 -5.79
C LEU A 75 1.39 -11.37 -7.23
N GLY A 76 0.76 -12.47 -7.64
CA GLY A 76 0.80 -12.95 -9.02
C GLY A 76 0.20 -11.93 -9.98
N MET A 77 -0.96 -11.36 -9.65
CA MET A 77 -1.58 -10.32 -10.49
C MET A 77 -0.80 -9.02 -10.47
N LEU A 78 -0.17 -8.65 -9.34
CA LEU A 78 0.71 -7.48 -9.26
C LEU A 78 1.92 -7.63 -10.20
N PHE A 79 2.62 -8.76 -10.13
CA PHE A 79 3.80 -9.02 -10.95
C PHE A 79 3.44 -9.24 -12.42
N PHE A 80 2.33 -9.91 -12.70
CA PHE A 80 1.82 -10.06 -14.06
C PHE A 80 1.49 -8.71 -14.71
N GLY A 81 0.77 -7.84 -14.01
CA GLY A 81 0.46 -6.49 -14.48
C GLY A 81 1.72 -5.65 -14.71
N ASN A 82 2.72 -5.78 -13.83
CA ASN A 82 4.00 -5.11 -14.00
C ASN A 82 4.74 -5.64 -15.25
N LEU A 83 4.74 -6.96 -15.49
CA LEU A 83 5.35 -7.57 -16.65
C LEU A 83 4.66 -7.12 -17.96
N LEU A 84 3.34 -7.07 -17.99
CA LEU A 84 2.59 -6.54 -19.14
C LEU A 84 3.01 -5.12 -19.49
N LYS A 85 3.25 -4.29 -18.47
CA LYS A 85 3.65 -2.89 -18.64
C LYS A 85 5.10 -2.77 -19.12
N GLU A 86 6.03 -3.45 -18.44
CA GLU A 86 7.47 -3.24 -18.63
C GLU A 86 8.06 -4.07 -19.79
N SER A 87 7.35 -5.09 -20.28
CA SER A 87 7.80 -5.90 -21.43
C SER A 87 7.93 -5.09 -22.73
N GLY A 88 7.16 -4.01 -22.86
CA GLY A 88 7.12 -3.18 -24.08
C GLY A 88 6.29 -3.76 -25.23
N VAL A 89 6.12 -5.09 -25.29
CA VAL A 89 5.37 -5.77 -26.38
C VAL A 89 3.85 -5.81 -26.12
N THR A 90 3.43 -5.80 -24.86
CA THR A 90 2.01 -5.93 -24.45
C THR A 90 1.42 -4.60 -23.97
N ARG A 91 1.93 -3.48 -24.46
CA ARG A 91 1.53 -2.14 -24.01
C ARG A 91 0.01 -1.91 -24.08
N ARG A 92 -0.64 -2.33 -25.17
CA ARG A 92 -2.09 -2.21 -25.34
C ARG A 92 -2.86 -2.97 -24.24
N LEU A 93 -2.40 -4.19 -23.90
CA LEU A 93 -3.02 -4.99 -22.84
C LEU A 93 -2.81 -4.36 -21.45
N ALA A 94 -1.64 -3.81 -21.20
CA ALA A 94 -1.35 -3.08 -19.98
C ALA A 94 -2.27 -1.86 -19.81
N GLU A 95 -2.50 -1.08 -20.88
CA GLU A 95 -3.42 0.06 -20.85
C GLU A 95 -4.88 -0.39 -20.63
N THR A 96 -5.32 -1.48 -21.28
CA THR A 96 -6.65 -2.06 -21.05
C THR A 96 -6.82 -2.53 -19.60
N ALA A 97 -5.81 -3.19 -19.04
CA ALA A 97 -5.85 -3.69 -17.67
C ALA A 97 -5.89 -2.55 -16.65
N ARG A 98 -5.13 -1.48 -16.91
CA ARG A 98 -5.00 -0.32 -16.01
C ARG A 98 -6.22 0.61 -16.03
N GLY A 99 -6.96 0.64 -17.09
CA GLY A 99 -8.14 1.48 -17.27
C GLY A 99 -9.42 0.65 -17.37
N PRO A 100 -9.91 0.30 -18.57
CA PRO A 100 -11.24 -0.28 -18.75
C PRO A 100 -11.52 -1.53 -17.92
N LEU A 101 -10.53 -2.41 -17.76
CA LEU A 101 -10.71 -3.65 -16.98
C LEU A 101 -10.83 -3.36 -15.50
N ILE A 102 -9.94 -2.53 -14.93
CA ILE A 102 -10.00 -2.20 -13.51
C ILE A 102 -11.26 -1.41 -13.17
N ASP A 103 -11.72 -0.51 -14.05
CA ASP A 103 -12.95 0.25 -13.87
C ASP A 103 -14.16 -0.68 -13.83
N THR A 104 -14.25 -1.63 -14.78
CA THR A 104 -15.32 -2.63 -14.83
C THR A 104 -15.33 -3.49 -13.58
N ILE A 105 -14.17 -4.00 -13.17
CA ILE A 105 -14.02 -4.83 -11.96
C ILE A 105 -14.41 -4.02 -10.72
N THR A 106 -14.00 -2.75 -10.64
CA THR A 106 -14.33 -1.86 -9.51
C THR A 106 -15.84 -1.63 -9.39
N ILE A 107 -16.54 -1.42 -10.52
CA ILE A 107 -17.99 -1.30 -10.53
C ILE A 107 -18.66 -2.60 -10.03
N LEU A 108 -18.25 -3.75 -10.57
CA LEU A 108 -18.80 -5.04 -10.16
C LEU A 108 -18.51 -5.33 -8.68
N LEU A 109 -17.31 -5.04 -8.21
CA LEU A 109 -16.92 -5.20 -6.81
C LEU A 109 -17.77 -4.29 -5.91
N GLY A 110 -17.90 -3.01 -6.27
CA GLY A 110 -18.72 -2.06 -5.52
C GLY A 110 -20.19 -2.48 -5.42
N LEU A 111 -20.78 -2.94 -6.53
CA LEU A 111 -22.14 -3.46 -6.55
C LEU A 111 -22.27 -4.72 -5.69
N THR A 112 -21.36 -5.66 -5.81
CA THR A 112 -21.39 -6.92 -5.05
C THR A 112 -21.23 -6.68 -3.57
N VAL A 113 -20.24 -5.87 -3.17
CA VAL A 113 -19.99 -5.52 -1.76
C VAL A 113 -21.19 -4.73 -1.21
N GLY A 114 -21.68 -3.72 -1.95
CA GLY A 114 -22.83 -2.92 -1.54
C GLY A 114 -24.10 -3.76 -1.35
N ALA A 115 -24.39 -4.66 -2.30
CA ALA A 115 -25.54 -5.55 -2.21
C ALA A 115 -25.43 -6.59 -1.08
N SER A 116 -24.21 -6.97 -0.71
CA SER A 116 -23.97 -7.90 0.40
C SER A 116 -23.94 -7.25 1.78
N THR A 117 -23.92 -5.91 1.84
CA THR A 117 -23.86 -5.16 3.09
C THR A 117 -25.27 -4.96 3.65
N GLN A 118 -25.66 -5.82 4.60
CA GLN A 118 -26.92 -5.68 5.34
C GLN A 118 -26.67 -5.00 6.67
N ALA A 119 -27.53 -4.08 7.07
CA ALA A 119 -27.39 -3.34 8.34
C ALA A 119 -27.35 -4.26 9.56
N SER A 120 -28.13 -5.36 9.53
CA SER A 120 -28.15 -6.37 10.60
C SER A 120 -26.85 -7.16 10.76
N GLU A 121 -26.07 -7.30 9.68
CA GLU A 121 -24.79 -8.00 9.70
C GLU A 121 -23.62 -7.03 9.95
N PHE A 122 -23.75 -5.78 9.51
CA PHE A 122 -22.67 -4.80 9.59
C PHE A 122 -22.65 -4.02 10.92
N LEU A 123 -23.81 -3.68 11.48
CA LEU A 123 -23.94 -2.96 12.74
C LEU A 123 -23.89 -3.92 13.94
N THR A 124 -22.92 -4.80 13.98
CA THR A 124 -22.65 -5.70 15.10
C THR A 124 -21.42 -5.20 15.88
N ILE A 125 -21.33 -5.61 17.17
CA ILE A 125 -20.17 -5.29 18.01
C ILE A 125 -18.88 -5.81 17.37
N ASP A 126 -18.92 -7.01 16.77
CA ASP A 126 -17.74 -7.60 16.13
C ASP A 126 -17.27 -6.78 14.92
N SER A 127 -18.20 -6.27 14.09
CA SER A 127 -17.85 -5.39 12.97
C SER A 127 -17.23 -4.08 13.42
N ILE A 128 -17.75 -3.50 14.50
CA ILE A 128 -17.20 -2.26 15.07
C ILE A 128 -15.80 -2.52 15.64
N LEU A 129 -15.58 -3.65 16.29
CA LEU A 129 -14.26 -4.04 16.81
C LEU A 129 -13.26 -4.28 15.67
N ILE A 130 -13.66 -4.97 14.60
CA ILE A 130 -12.81 -5.17 13.40
C ILE A 130 -12.44 -3.83 12.79
N PHE A 131 -13.40 -2.91 12.64
CA PHE A 131 -13.16 -1.57 12.14
C PHE A 131 -12.18 -0.78 13.03
N ALA A 132 -12.39 -0.80 14.34
CA ALA A 132 -11.53 -0.09 15.30
C ALA A 132 -10.11 -0.67 15.32
N LEU A 133 -9.96 -2.00 15.29
CA LEU A 133 -8.66 -2.66 15.21
C LEU A 133 -7.94 -2.36 13.89
N GLY A 134 -8.69 -2.32 12.79
CA GLY A 134 -8.14 -1.93 11.49
C GLY A 134 -7.63 -0.49 11.47
N ALA A 135 -8.43 0.45 11.99
CA ALA A 135 -8.02 1.85 12.12
C ALA A 135 -6.80 2.01 13.03
N LEU A 136 -6.77 1.31 14.18
CA LEU A 136 -5.62 1.30 15.09
C LEU A 136 -4.38 0.74 14.42
N SER A 137 -4.51 -0.35 13.65
CA SER A 137 -3.41 -0.93 12.88
C SER A 137 -2.83 0.05 11.88
N PHE A 138 -3.67 0.85 11.19
CA PHE A 138 -3.21 1.92 10.30
C PHE A 138 -2.45 3.03 11.03
N ILE A 139 -2.91 3.41 12.21
CA ILE A 139 -2.22 4.40 13.08
C ILE A 139 -0.82 3.88 13.42
N ILE A 140 -0.73 2.66 13.92
CA ILE A 140 0.54 2.02 14.32
C ILE A 140 1.45 1.85 13.10
N ALA A 141 0.94 1.37 11.97
CA ALA A 141 1.71 1.18 10.74
C ALA A 141 2.27 2.50 10.20
N THR A 142 1.45 3.56 10.19
CA THR A 142 1.88 4.91 9.78
C THR A 142 2.98 5.43 10.71
N ALA A 143 2.78 5.33 12.02
CA ALA A 143 3.74 5.78 13.01
C ALA A 143 5.06 5.02 12.92
N SER A 144 4.98 3.68 12.84
CA SER A 144 6.17 2.83 12.74
C SER A 144 6.96 3.09 11.46
N GLY A 145 6.30 3.30 10.32
CA GLY A 145 6.96 3.62 9.05
C GLY A 145 7.71 4.95 9.11
N VAL A 146 7.11 5.99 9.66
CA VAL A 146 7.77 7.29 9.87
C VAL A 146 8.96 7.18 10.83
N ILE A 147 8.77 6.49 11.96
CA ILE A 147 9.83 6.27 12.96
C ILE A 147 10.97 5.44 12.36
N PHE A 148 10.66 4.41 11.58
CA PHE A 148 11.66 3.58 10.92
C PHE A 148 12.58 4.41 10.02
N VAL A 149 12.04 5.31 9.21
CA VAL A 149 12.85 6.20 8.37
C VAL A 149 13.71 7.14 9.22
N LYS A 150 13.20 7.62 10.36
CA LYS A 150 13.98 8.45 11.28
C LYS A 150 15.16 7.69 11.88
N ILE A 151 14.93 6.44 12.33
CA ILE A 151 16.00 5.57 12.83
C ILE A 151 17.01 5.28 11.73
N PHE A 152 16.52 4.97 10.51
CA PHE A 152 17.41 4.74 9.38
C PHE A 152 18.28 5.94 9.03
N ASN A 153 17.73 7.14 9.17
CA ASN A 153 18.48 8.39 9.00
C ASN A 153 19.62 8.62 10.03
N LEU A 154 19.65 7.89 11.15
CA LEU A 154 20.77 7.93 12.10
C LEU A 154 22.00 7.22 11.54
N VAL A 155 21.81 6.20 10.70
CA VAL A 155 22.89 5.43 10.06
C VAL A 155 23.31 6.09 8.74
N LEU A 156 22.44 6.85 8.10
CA LEU A 156 22.73 7.53 6.84
C LEU A 156 23.57 8.81 7.05
N GLY A 157 24.53 9.02 6.17
CA GLY A 157 25.31 10.27 6.13
C GLY A 157 24.42 11.50 5.87
N LYS A 158 24.92 12.67 6.28
CA LYS A 158 24.16 13.95 6.22
C LYS A 158 23.59 14.27 4.84
N ASP A 159 24.30 13.90 3.77
CA ASP A 159 23.91 14.19 2.38
C ASP A 159 22.96 13.17 1.74
N ASN A 160 22.65 12.08 2.45
CA ASN A 160 21.80 10.98 1.94
C ASN A 160 20.57 10.75 2.80
N LYS A 161 20.16 11.74 3.59
CA LYS A 161 18.97 11.61 4.44
C LYS A 161 17.71 11.44 3.62
N ILE A 162 16.83 10.58 4.11
CA ILE A 162 15.52 10.30 3.56
C ILE A 162 14.49 11.18 4.27
N ASN A 163 13.56 11.74 3.52
CA ASN A 163 12.45 12.49 4.12
C ASN A 163 11.51 11.53 4.88
N PRO A 164 11.33 11.68 6.20
CA PRO A 164 10.51 10.76 6.99
C PRO A 164 9.05 10.70 6.56
N LEU A 165 8.56 11.71 5.84
CA LEU A 165 7.19 11.69 5.30
C LEU A 165 6.91 10.52 4.37
N ILE A 166 7.94 9.98 3.67
CA ILE A 166 7.70 8.82 2.80
C ILE A 166 7.54 7.50 3.57
N GLY A 167 7.93 7.47 4.84
CA GLY A 167 7.78 6.29 5.69
C GLY A 167 6.31 5.88 5.88
N ASN A 168 5.38 6.86 5.86
CA ASN A 168 3.96 6.56 5.93
C ASN A 168 3.49 5.69 4.75
N ALA A 169 4.15 5.81 3.62
CA ALA A 169 3.78 5.09 2.40
C ALA A 169 4.07 3.57 2.48
N GLY A 170 4.80 3.10 3.50
CA GLY A 170 4.96 1.68 3.78
C GLY A 170 3.66 0.96 4.17
N VAL A 171 2.60 1.68 4.43
CA VAL A 171 1.25 1.13 4.62
C VAL A 171 0.67 0.70 3.27
N SER A 172 0.01 -0.48 3.21
CA SER A 172 -0.55 -1.06 1.98
C SER A 172 -1.80 -0.33 1.46
N ALA A 173 -1.80 0.99 1.43
CA ALA A 173 -2.86 1.82 0.85
C ALA A 173 -2.33 2.52 -0.41
N VAL A 174 -2.22 1.77 -1.50
CA VAL A 174 -1.68 2.26 -2.78
C VAL A 174 -2.79 2.83 -3.64
N PRO A 175 -2.61 4.01 -4.23
CA PRO A 175 -1.50 4.97 -4.11
C PRO A 175 -1.72 6.05 -3.04
N ASP A 176 -2.74 5.94 -2.20
CA ASP A 176 -3.24 7.01 -1.34
C ASP A 176 -2.20 7.46 -0.31
N SER A 177 -1.53 6.54 0.38
CA SER A 177 -0.49 6.88 1.34
C SER A 177 0.69 7.64 0.71
N ALA A 178 1.06 7.29 -0.52
CA ALA A 178 2.10 8.02 -1.25
C ALA A 178 1.66 9.44 -1.64
N ARG A 179 0.38 9.60 -2.03
CA ARG A 179 -0.21 10.93 -2.31
C ARG A 179 -0.25 11.80 -1.07
N ILE A 180 -0.55 11.25 0.10
CA ILE A 180 -0.54 11.99 1.36
C ILE A 180 0.88 12.48 1.70
N SER A 181 1.91 11.66 1.49
CA SER A 181 3.30 12.11 1.63
C SER A 181 3.59 13.32 0.73
N GLN A 182 3.12 13.28 -0.51
CA GLN A 182 3.27 14.39 -1.46
C GLN A 182 2.53 15.64 -1.00
N VAL A 183 1.26 15.51 -0.61
CA VAL A 183 0.43 16.66 -0.18
C VAL A 183 1.08 17.36 1.01
N ILE A 184 1.46 16.58 2.04
CA ILE A 184 2.11 17.17 3.22
C ILE A 184 3.48 17.76 2.87
N GLY A 185 4.26 17.12 2.01
CA GLY A 185 5.54 17.66 1.56
C GLY A 185 5.40 19.03 0.90
N LEU A 186 4.43 19.18 0.00
CA LEU A 186 4.16 20.44 -0.71
C LEU A 186 3.60 21.56 0.19
N GLU A 187 2.95 21.22 1.31
CA GLU A 187 2.53 22.24 2.30
C GLU A 187 3.73 22.99 2.91
N TYR A 188 4.89 22.34 3.02
CA TYR A 188 6.10 22.91 3.62
C TYR A 188 7.11 23.42 2.59
N ASP A 189 7.21 22.77 1.45
CA ASP A 189 8.05 23.18 0.32
C ASP A 189 7.36 22.82 -1.00
N PRO A 190 6.76 23.81 -1.70
CA PRO A 190 6.02 23.59 -2.95
C PRO A 190 6.85 22.97 -4.09
N THR A 191 8.17 22.91 -3.93
CA THR A 191 9.09 22.33 -4.92
C THR A 191 9.62 20.96 -4.53
N ASN A 192 9.24 20.42 -3.36
CA ASN A 192 9.71 19.13 -2.86
C ASN A 192 8.74 18.00 -3.22
N TYR A 193 8.92 17.40 -4.37
CA TYR A 193 8.07 16.33 -4.89
C TYR A 193 8.46 14.97 -4.32
N LEU A 194 7.66 14.46 -3.37
CA LEU A 194 7.91 13.20 -2.65
C LEU A 194 7.23 11.98 -3.30
N LEU A 195 6.25 12.16 -4.18
CA LEU A 195 5.42 11.07 -4.71
C LEU A 195 6.23 9.92 -5.28
N MET A 196 7.19 10.23 -6.16
CA MET A 196 8.00 9.20 -6.81
C MET A 196 8.86 8.40 -5.83
N HIS A 197 9.33 9.06 -4.76
CA HIS A 197 10.08 8.42 -3.68
C HIS A 197 9.16 7.59 -2.77
N ALA A 198 7.95 8.05 -2.53
CA ALA A 198 6.96 7.37 -1.69
C ALA A 198 6.35 6.13 -2.37
N MET A 199 6.30 6.08 -3.71
CA MET A 199 5.75 4.93 -4.44
C MET A 199 6.56 3.64 -4.21
N GLY A 200 7.88 3.71 -4.04
CA GLY A 200 8.71 2.54 -3.72
C GLY A 200 8.28 1.86 -2.42
N PRO A 201 8.36 2.53 -1.26
CA PRO A 201 7.84 2.01 0.00
C PRO A 201 6.38 1.57 -0.06
N ASN A 202 5.54 2.27 -0.84
CA ASN A 202 4.12 1.97 -0.95
C ASN A 202 3.86 0.62 -1.63
N VAL A 203 4.54 0.32 -2.74
CA VAL A 203 4.47 -0.98 -3.41
C VAL A 203 5.11 -2.07 -2.54
N ALA A 204 6.26 -1.78 -1.91
CA ALA A 204 6.91 -2.70 -0.99
C ALA A 204 6.00 -3.07 0.19
N GLY A 205 5.20 -2.13 0.71
CA GLY A 205 4.21 -2.36 1.76
C GLY A 205 3.13 -3.35 1.35
N VAL A 206 2.64 -3.28 0.10
CA VAL A 206 1.67 -4.25 -0.43
C VAL A 206 2.30 -5.64 -0.52
N ILE A 207 3.50 -5.74 -1.08
CA ILE A 207 4.21 -7.02 -1.17
C ILE A 207 4.43 -7.60 0.23
N GLY A 208 4.94 -6.80 1.16
CA GLY A 208 5.22 -7.22 2.54
C GLY A 208 3.96 -7.68 3.29
N SER A 209 2.85 -6.94 3.18
CA SER A 209 1.60 -7.33 3.84
C SER A 209 0.99 -8.59 3.23
N ALA A 210 1.07 -8.78 1.91
CA ALA A 210 0.61 -10.00 1.25
C ALA A 210 1.45 -11.22 1.65
N VAL A 211 2.77 -11.05 1.75
CA VAL A 211 3.67 -12.11 2.25
C VAL A 211 3.35 -12.44 3.70
N ALA A 212 3.22 -11.45 4.58
CA ALA A 212 2.89 -11.66 5.98
C ALA A 212 1.53 -12.36 6.14
N ALA A 213 0.51 -11.92 5.42
CA ALA A 213 -0.81 -12.56 5.44
C ALA A 213 -0.74 -14.01 4.93
N GLY A 214 0.00 -14.24 3.85
CA GLY A 214 0.18 -15.59 3.30
C GLY A 214 0.89 -16.55 4.26
N ILE A 215 1.92 -16.08 4.94
CA ILE A 215 2.63 -16.86 5.97
C ILE A 215 1.70 -17.19 7.13
N LEU A 216 0.97 -16.19 7.66
CA LEU A 216 0.02 -16.38 8.75
C LEU A 216 -1.08 -17.39 8.39
N LEU A 217 -1.63 -17.30 7.18
CA LEU A 217 -2.61 -18.27 6.70
C LEU A 217 -2.02 -19.69 6.60
N GLY A 218 -0.76 -19.81 6.17
CA GLY A 218 -0.08 -21.12 6.12
C GLY A 218 0.17 -21.76 7.49
N PHE A 219 0.23 -20.96 8.56
CA PHE A 219 0.32 -21.49 9.93
C PHE A 219 -1.04 -21.82 10.57
N LEU A 220 -2.12 -21.21 10.07
CA LEU A 220 -3.46 -21.37 10.64
C LEU A 220 -4.31 -22.44 9.92
N MET A 221 -3.88 -22.87 8.74
CA MET A 221 -4.50 -23.96 7.97
C MET A 221 -3.69 -25.26 8.08
#